data_fdcb12527aed25cc02a95ff818cd85ac
#
_entry.id   fdcb12527aed25cc02a95ff818cd85ac
#
_cell.length_a   1.000
_cell.length_b   1.000
_cell.length_c   1.000
_cell.angle_alpha   90.00
_cell.angle_beta   90.00
_cell.angle_gamma   90.00
#
_symmetry.space_group_name_H-M   'P 1'
#
loop_
_entity.id
_entity.type
_entity.pdbx_description
1 polymer ?
#
loop_
_entity_poly.entity_id
_entity_poly.type
_entity_poly.pdbx_seq_one_letter_code
_entity_poly.pdbx_strand_id
1 'polypeptide(L)'
;GVSFIDLRDMYGVLQVVLRDTSLLDGITKENCISIEGVIDHRDEETYNPKIPTGTIELEAHSIDMLGKVYHQLPFEIMTSREIREDVRLKYRYLDLRNQKVKDNIIFRSQVISFLRQKMTEMGFLEIQTPILCASSPEGARDYIVPSRKFKGRFYALPQAPQQYKQLLMVSGFDKYFQIAPCFRDEDARADRSPGEFYQLDFEMSFATQEEVFRVGEEVLTATFEKFAPEGASVTAAPY
;
A
#
# COMPACT_ATOMS: atom_id res chain seq x y z
N GLY A 1 -22.53 -18.58 -30.66
CA GLY A 1 -21.29 -17.78 -30.67
C GLY A 1 -20.44 -18.13 -29.45
N VAL A 2 -19.17 -17.75 -29.45
CA VAL A 2 -18.29 -17.88 -28.29
C VAL A 2 -18.19 -16.51 -27.64
N SER A 3 -18.32 -16.45 -26.30
CA SER A 3 -18.12 -15.24 -25.51
C SER A 3 -16.89 -15.40 -24.62
N PHE A 4 -16.29 -14.28 -24.24
CA PHE A 4 -15.11 -14.23 -23.38
C PHE A 4 -15.39 -13.30 -22.21
N ILE A 5 -14.93 -13.70 -21.02
CA ILE A 5 -14.87 -12.84 -19.86
C ILE A 5 -13.49 -12.92 -19.20
N ASP A 6 -13.06 -11.82 -18.63
CA ASP A 6 -11.88 -11.78 -17.79
C ASP A 6 -12.30 -11.96 -16.33
N LEU A 7 -12.00 -13.13 -15.77
CA LEU A 7 -12.17 -13.41 -14.34
C LEU A 7 -10.96 -12.90 -13.58
N ARG A 8 -11.20 -12.01 -12.63
CA ARG A 8 -10.12 -11.39 -11.83
C ARG A 8 -10.26 -11.74 -10.36
N ASP A 9 -9.16 -12.13 -9.76
CA ASP A 9 -9.02 -12.33 -8.32
C ASP A 9 -7.80 -11.59 -7.76
N MET A 10 -7.35 -11.97 -6.55
CA MET A 10 -6.16 -11.38 -5.93
C MET A 10 -4.84 -11.80 -6.59
N TYR A 11 -4.84 -12.89 -7.34
CA TYR A 11 -3.64 -13.46 -7.99
C TYR A 11 -3.45 -12.95 -9.42
N GLY A 12 -4.53 -12.51 -10.08
CA GLY A 12 -4.46 -11.99 -11.43
C GLY A 12 -5.76 -12.06 -12.19
N VAL A 13 -5.63 -12.22 -13.50
CA VAL A 13 -6.74 -12.31 -14.44
C VAL A 13 -6.60 -13.61 -15.23
N LEU A 14 -7.70 -14.35 -15.34
CA LEU A 14 -7.81 -15.55 -16.19
C LEU A 14 -8.90 -15.31 -17.24
N GLN A 15 -8.60 -15.57 -18.50
CA GLN A 15 -9.62 -15.56 -19.55
C GLN A 15 -10.51 -16.80 -19.43
N VAL A 16 -11.81 -16.58 -19.45
CA VAL A 16 -12.83 -17.62 -19.46
C VAL A 16 -13.52 -17.64 -20.81
N VAL A 17 -13.66 -18.81 -21.38
CA VAL A 17 -14.35 -19.07 -22.64
C VAL A 17 -15.72 -19.66 -22.36
N LEU A 18 -16.75 -19.08 -22.94
CA LEU A 18 -18.13 -19.55 -22.84
C LEU A 18 -18.64 -19.97 -24.23
N ARG A 19 -18.86 -21.26 -24.41
CA ARG A 19 -19.50 -21.80 -25.61
C ARG A 19 -21.02 -21.69 -25.51
N ASP A 20 -21.56 -21.81 -24.30
CA ASP A 20 -22.95 -21.52 -23.99
C ASP A 20 -23.06 -20.08 -23.43
N THR A 21 -23.54 -19.18 -24.27
CA THR A 21 -23.71 -17.78 -23.93
C THR A 21 -24.87 -17.51 -22.96
N SER A 22 -25.75 -18.49 -22.72
CA SER A 22 -26.82 -18.39 -21.72
C SER A 22 -26.27 -18.32 -20.29
N LEU A 23 -25.05 -18.81 -20.06
CA LEU A 23 -24.35 -18.68 -18.78
C LEU A 23 -24.08 -17.24 -18.37
N LEU A 24 -24.17 -16.27 -19.30
CA LEU A 24 -24.01 -14.84 -19.04
C LEU A 24 -25.31 -14.14 -18.63
N ASP A 25 -26.44 -14.83 -18.63
CA ASP A 25 -27.72 -14.21 -18.33
C ASP A 25 -27.72 -13.59 -16.92
N GLY A 26 -27.95 -12.28 -16.87
CA GLY A 26 -27.93 -11.52 -15.61
C GLY A 26 -26.54 -11.18 -15.06
N ILE A 27 -25.46 -11.60 -15.72
CA ILE A 27 -24.10 -11.25 -15.34
C ILE A 27 -23.70 -9.93 -15.99
N THR A 28 -23.18 -9.04 -15.18
CA THR A 28 -22.66 -7.74 -15.60
C THR A 28 -21.22 -7.54 -15.11
N LYS A 29 -20.54 -6.54 -15.63
CA LYS A 29 -19.17 -6.19 -15.18
C LYS A 29 -19.12 -6.01 -13.68
N GLU A 30 -18.04 -6.51 -13.09
CA GLU A 30 -17.71 -6.44 -11.65
C GLU A 30 -18.68 -7.22 -10.73
N ASN A 31 -19.56 -8.06 -11.27
CA ASN A 31 -20.25 -9.06 -10.46
C ASN A 31 -19.23 -10.02 -9.84
N CYS A 32 -19.49 -10.46 -8.62
CA CYS A 32 -18.71 -11.53 -7.99
C CYS A 32 -19.34 -12.88 -8.40
N ILE A 33 -18.55 -13.73 -9.04
CA ILE A 33 -19.01 -15.00 -9.59
C ILE A 33 -18.06 -16.14 -9.22
N SER A 34 -18.59 -17.36 -9.19
CA SER A 34 -17.82 -18.60 -9.17
C SER A 34 -18.03 -19.31 -10.49
N ILE A 35 -16.96 -19.87 -11.04
CA ILE A 35 -17.01 -20.58 -12.33
C ILE A 35 -16.43 -21.98 -12.15
N GLU A 36 -17.16 -22.97 -12.62
CA GLU A 36 -16.66 -24.34 -12.76
C GLU A 36 -16.43 -24.66 -14.23
N GLY A 37 -15.32 -25.31 -14.54
CA GLY A 37 -14.95 -25.63 -15.90
C GLY A 37 -13.63 -26.37 -16.00
N VAL A 38 -13.09 -26.45 -17.19
CA VAL A 38 -11.82 -27.12 -17.49
C VAL A 38 -10.79 -26.11 -17.94
N ILE A 39 -9.62 -26.17 -17.35
CA ILE A 39 -8.45 -25.40 -17.81
C ILE A 39 -7.88 -26.09 -19.04
N ASP A 40 -7.68 -25.33 -20.09
CA ASP A 40 -7.07 -25.77 -21.33
C ASP A 40 -5.92 -24.85 -21.75
N HIS A 41 -5.01 -25.36 -22.55
CA HIS A 41 -3.97 -24.59 -23.19
C HIS A 41 -4.56 -23.88 -24.41
N ARG A 42 -4.22 -22.61 -24.53
CA ARG A 42 -4.56 -21.84 -25.73
C ARG A 42 -3.65 -22.24 -26.88
N ASP A 43 -4.14 -22.11 -28.10
CA ASP A 43 -3.31 -22.21 -29.27
C ASP A 43 -2.23 -21.10 -29.28
N GLU A 44 -1.03 -21.38 -29.72
CA GLU A 44 0.09 -20.41 -29.74
C GLU A 44 -0.28 -19.09 -30.42
N GLU A 45 -1.10 -19.13 -31.47
CA GLU A 45 -1.60 -17.96 -32.20
C GLU A 45 -2.53 -17.07 -31.35
N THR A 46 -3.12 -17.63 -30.29
CA THR A 46 -4.10 -16.95 -29.41
C THR A 46 -3.52 -16.57 -28.05
N TYR A 47 -2.23 -16.78 -27.83
CA TYR A 47 -1.56 -16.38 -26.58
C TYR A 47 -1.73 -14.90 -26.31
N ASN A 48 -2.08 -14.57 -25.06
CA ASN A 48 -2.22 -13.19 -24.64
C ASN A 48 -1.05 -12.76 -23.72
N PRO A 49 0.00 -12.12 -24.26
CA PRO A 49 1.17 -11.71 -23.48
C PRO A 49 0.88 -10.59 -22.47
N LYS A 50 -0.33 -10.02 -22.45
CA LYS A 50 -0.71 -8.92 -21.56
C LYS A 50 -1.11 -9.41 -20.15
N ILE A 51 -1.37 -10.70 -20.00
CA ILE A 51 -1.74 -11.31 -18.71
C ILE A 51 -0.82 -12.49 -18.39
N PRO A 52 -0.45 -12.71 -17.11
CA PRO A 52 0.44 -13.81 -16.73
C PRO A 52 -0.09 -15.20 -17.08
N THR A 53 -1.40 -15.36 -17.13
CA THR A 53 -2.12 -16.61 -17.48
C THR A 53 -2.42 -16.75 -18.96
N GLY A 54 -1.80 -15.93 -19.80
CA GLY A 54 -2.15 -15.79 -21.22
C GLY A 54 -1.95 -17.01 -22.11
N THR A 55 -1.32 -18.07 -21.62
CA THR A 55 -1.15 -19.37 -22.29
C THR A 55 -2.23 -20.38 -22.00
N ILE A 56 -3.11 -20.08 -21.04
CA ILE A 56 -4.22 -20.95 -20.63
C ILE A 56 -5.53 -20.20 -20.64
N GLU A 57 -6.62 -20.94 -20.68
CA GLU A 57 -7.98 -20.42 -20.53
C GLU A 57 -8.87 -21.41 -19.77
N LEU A 58 -9.96 -20.93 -19.20
CA LEU A 58 -10.97 -21.74 -18.54
C LEU A 58 -12.20 -21.87 -19.46
N GLU A 59 -12.48 -23.08 -19.97
CA GLU A 59 -13.75 -23.37 -20.61
C GLU A 59 -14.82 -23.56 -19.52
N ALA A 60 -15.76 -22.64 -19.43
CA ALA A 60 -16.79 -22.63 -18.40
C ALA A 60 -17.91 -23.64 -18.69
N HIS A 61 -18.27 -24.42 -17.68
CA HIS A 61 -19.41 -25.33 -17.69
C HIS A 61 -20.59 -24.76 -16.88
N SER A 62 -20.31 -24.03 -15.80
CA SER A 62 -21.33 -23.35 -14.99
C SER A 62 -20.79 -22.05 -14.39
N ILE A 63 -21.70 -21.13 -14.11
CA ILE A 63 -21.40 -19.88 -13.42
C ILE A 63 -22.43 -19.66 -12.32
N ASP A 64 -21.95 -19.46 -11.10
CA ASP A 64 -22.74 -19.09 -9.94
C ASP A 64 -22.56 -17.64 -9.57
N MET A 65 -23.66 -16.91 -9.42
CA MET A 65 -23.66 -15.53 -8.95
C MET A 65 -23.47 -15.47 -7.43
N LEU A 66 -22.29 -15.07 -6.97
CA LEU A 66 -21.97 -14.87 -5.55
C LEU A 66 -22.37 -13.48 -5.04
N GLY A 67 -22.24 -12.47 -5.90
CA GLY A 67 -22.60 -11.10 -5.55
C GLY A 67 -22.94 -10.26 -6.78
N LYS A 68 -24.12 -9.67 -6.77
CA LYS A 68 -24.65 -8.88 -7.90
C LYS A 68 -24.33 -7.40 -7.74
N VAL A 69 -23.94 -6.76 -8.83
CA VAL A 69 -23.88 -5.30 -8.94
C VAL A 69 -25.26 -4.77 -9.29
N TYR A 70 -25.85 -3.96 -8.40
CA TYR A 70 -27.22 -3.45 -8.57
C TYR A 70 -27.28 -2.09 -9.27
N HIS A 71 -26.18 -1.34 -9.28
CA HIS A 71 -26.12 0.00 -9.83
C HIS A 71 -24.94 0.13 -10.79
N GLN A 72 -25.09 1.00 -11.79
CA GLN A 72 -23.98 1.34 -12.66
C GLN A 72 -22.81 1.88 -11.84
N LEU A 73 -21.60 1.37 -12.11
CA LEU A 73 -20.38 1.86 -11.46
C LEU A 73 -20.09 3.31 -11.89
N PRO A 74 -19.51 4.12 -11.00
CA PRO A 74 -19.22 5.53 -11.29
C PRO A 74 -18.16 5.70 -12.39
N PHE A 75 -17.38 4.67 -12.67
CA PHE A 75 -16.38 4.62 -13.74
C PHE A 75 -15.97 3.18 -14.05
N GLU A 76 -15.37 3.00 -15.22
CA GLU A 76 -14.75 1.73 -15.63
C GLU A 76 -13.44 1.51 -14.85
N ILE A 77 -13.28 0.32 -14.26
CA ILE A 77 -12.12 0.00 -13.41
C ILE A 77 -10.80 0.11 -14.18
N MET A 78 -10.74 -0.41 -15.39
CA MET A 78 -9.51 -0.47 -16.19
C MET A 78 -8.98 0.91 -16.57
N THR A 79 -9.85 1.89 -16.73
CA THR A 79 -9.52 3.27 -17.10
C THR A 79 -9.65 4.25 -15.94
N SER A 80 -9.76 3.76 -14.70
CA SER A 80 -9.98 4.61 -13.53
C SER A 80 -8.94 5.73 -13.38
N ARG A 81 -7.69 5.52 -13.82
CA ARG A 81 -6.63 6.52 -13.76
C ARG A 81 -6.86 7.75 -14.65
N GLU A 82 -7.76 7.67 -15.61
CA GLU A 82 -8.16 8.78 -16.50
C GLU A 82 -9.31 9.61 -15.90
N ILE A 83 -9.89 9.12 -14.81
CA ILE A 83 -10.99 9.76 -14.09
C ILE A 83 -10.44 10.81 -13.13
N ARG A 84 -11.21 11.89 -12.91
CA ARG A 84 -10.86 12.96 -11.97
C ARG A 84 -10.59 12.39 -10.58
N GLU A 85 -9.59 12.96 -9.91
CA GLU A 85 -9.11 12.46 -8.62
C GLU A 85 -10.19 12.50 -7.52
N ASP A 86 -11.02 13.54 -7.48
CA ASP A 86 -12.10 13.67 -6.51
C ASP A 86 -13.10 12.52 -6.59
N VAL A 87 -13.44 12.06 -7.80
CA VAL A 87 -14.32 10.90 -8.03
C VAL A 87 -13.61 9.61 -7.62
N ARG A 88 -12.34 9.44 -7.97
CA ARG A 88 -11.53 8.28 -7.61
C ARG A 88 -11.36 8.14 -6.10
N LEU A 89 -11.12 9.25 -5.40
CA LEU A 89 -10.99 9.27 -3.93
C LEU A 89 -12.32 8.94 -3.25
N LYS A 90 -13.44 9.45 -3.77
CA LYS A 90 -14.78 9.12 -3.26
C LYS A 90 -15.08 7.62 -3.35
N TYR A 91 -14.66 6.97 -4.44
CA TYR A 91 -14.86 5.55 -4.69
C TYR A 91 -13.53 4.78 -4.68
N ARG A 92 -12.66 5.10 -3.72
CA ARG A 92 -11.29 4.57 -3.65
C ARG A 92 -11.22 3.05 -3.68
N TYR A 93 -12.18 2.36 -3.08
CA TYR A 93 -12.27 0.90 -3.08
C TYR A 93 -12.50 0.30 -4.50
N LEU A 94 -13.11 1.06 -5.42
CA LEU A 94 -13.20 0.66 -6.83
C LEU A 94 -11.93 1.00 -7.59
N ASP A 95 -11.36 2.19 -7.36
CA ASP A 95 -10.10 2.61 -7.98
C ASP A 95 -8.95 1.64 -7.65
N LEU A 96 -8.92 1.09 -6.44
CA LEU A 96 -7.95 0.08 -6.03
C LEU A 96 -8.10 -1.29 -6.73
N ARG A 97 -9.16 -1.53 -7.48
CA ARG A 97 -9.28 -2.70 -8.36
C ARG A 97 -8.48 -2.55 -9.65
N ASN A 98 -8.13 -1.31 -10.05
CA ASN A 98 -7.21 -1.08 -11.16
C ASN A 98 -5.81 -1.58 -10.76
N GLN A 99 -5.24 -2.50 -11.56
CA GLN A 99 -3.99 -3.18 -11.22
C GLN A 99 -2.85 -2.20 -10.95
N LYS A 100 -2.67 -1.17 -11.78
CA LYS A 100 -1.61 -0.17 -11.58
C LYS A 100 -1.75 0.64 -10.30
N VAL A 101 -3.00 0.86 -9.83
CA VAL A 101 -3.27 1.54 -8.55
C VAL A 101 -3.00 0.60 -7.38
N LYS A 102 -3.44 -0.66 -7.50
CA LYS A 102 -3.19 -1.74 -6.54
C LYS A 102 -1.69 -1.99 -6.35
N ASP A 103 -0.93 -2.02 -7.44
CA ASP A 103 0.51 -2.26 -7.43
C ASP A 103 1.26 -1.24 -6.55
N ASN A 104 0.85 0.02 -6.54
CA ASN A 104 1.45 1.04 -5.68
C ASN A 104 1.27 0.72 -4.18
N ILE A 105 0.11 0.16 -3.80
CA ILE A 105 -0.15 -0.22 -2.41
C ILE A 105 0.66 -1.47 -2.03
N ILE A 106 0.74 -2.45 -2.96
CA ILE A 106 1.57 -3.64 -2.79
C ILE A 106 3.05 -3.26 -2.66
N PHE A 107 3.53 -2.40 -3.56
CA PHE A 107 4.91 -1.90 -3.54
C PHE A 107 5.24 -1.21 -2.21
N ARG A 108 4.38 -0.30 -1.75
CA ARG A 108 4.54 0.35 -0.44
C ARG A 108 4.63 -0.67 0.70
N SER A 109 3.77 -1.69 0.69
CA SER A 109 3.79 -2.77 1.70
C SER A 109 5.11 -3.54 1.68
N GLN A 110 5.63 -3.86 0.49
CA GLN A 110 6.90 -4.57 0.34
C GLN A 110 8.08 -3.73 0.83
N VAL A 111 8.12 -2.43 0.50
CA VAL A 111 9.16 -1.50 1.00
C VAL A 111 9.13 -1.43 2.51
N ILE A 112 7.96 -1.24 3.13
CA ILE A 112 7.84 -1.17 4.60
C ILE A 112 8.29 -2.48 5.26
N SER A 113 7.89 -3.63 4.70
CA SER A 113 8.31 -4.94 5.21
C SER A 113 9.83 -5.12 5.14
N PHE A 114 10.44 -4.70 4.04
CA PHE A 114 11.89 -4.75 3.87
C PHE A 114 12.62 -3.83 4.86
N LEU A 115 12.14 -2.59 5.03
CA LEU A 115 12.72 -1.66 6.00
C LEU A 115 12.70 -2.25 7.42
N ARG A 116 11.59 -2.86 7.85
CA ARG A 116 11.52 -3.55 9.15
C ARG A 116 12.54 -4.68 9.27
N GLN A 117 12.62 -5.52 8.25
CA GLN A 117 13.56 -6.62 8.22
C GLN A 117 15.00 -6.09 8.34
N LYS A 118 15.36 -5.11 7.51
CA LYS A 118 16.71 -4.53 7.49
C LYS A 118 17.09 -3.89 8.84
N MET A 119 16.20 -3.10 9.44
CA MET A 119 16.43 -2.51 10.75
C MET A 119 16.61 -3.57 11.84
N THR A 120 15.82 -4.63 11.82
CA THR A 120 15.93 -5.75 12.77
C THR A 120 17.26 -6.49 12.60
N GLU A 121 17.71 -6.76 11.37
CA GLU A 121 19.01 -7.37 11.05
C GLU A 121 20.18 -6.53 11.55
N MET A 122 20.03 -5.20 11.57
CA MET A 122 21.03 -4.26 12.13
C MET A 122 20.96 -4.15 13.66
N GLY A 123 20.11 -4.94 14.31
CA GLY A 123 19.99 -5.02 15.76
C GLY A 123 19.10 -3.97 16.40
N PHE A 124 18.25 -3.29 15.61
CA PHE A 124 17.25 -2.37 16.15
C PHE A 124 16.01 -3.11 16.61
N LEU A 125 15.40 -2.65 17.69
CA LEU A 125 14.14 -3.15 18.23
C LEU A 125 12.98 -2.27 17.78
N GLU A 126 11.96 -2.84 17.15
CA GLU A 126 10.74 -2.10 16.78
C GLU A 126 9.87 -1.90 18.03
N ILE A 127 9.65 -0.65 18.42
CA ILE A 127 8.81 -0.28 19.55
C ILE A 127 7.80 0.76 19.10
N GLN A 128 6.51 0.46 19.24
CA GLN A 128 5.44 1.40 18.95
C GLN A 128 5.20 2.33 20.14
N THR A 129 5.10 3.62 19.86
CA THR A 129 4.83 4.67 20.84
C THR A 129 3.35 5.09 20.82
N PRO A 130 2.83 5.69 21.91
CA PRO A 130 1.46 6.15 21.97
C PRO A 130 1.10 7.15 20.88
N ILE A 131 -0.12 7.03 20.32
CA ILE A 131 -0.68 7.98 19.35
C ILE A 131 -1.52 9.06 20.03
N LEU A 132 -2.29 8.71 21.09
CA LEU A 132 -2.96 9.72 21.91
C LEU A 132 -1.99 10.22 22.98
N CYS A 133 -1.36 11.35 22.74
CA CYS A 133 -0.33 11.91 23.62
C CYS A 133 -0.63 13.34 24.04
N ALA A 134 0.26 13.95 24.79
CA ALA A 134 0.24 15.37 25.06
C ALA A 134 0.80 16.14 23.86
N SER A 135 0.42 17.40 23.71
CA SER A 135 1.01 18.31 22.72
C SER A 135 2.53 18.37 22.88
N SER A 136 3.23 18.33 21.75
CA SER A 136 4.68 18.44 21.67
C SER A 136 5.05 19.55 20.70
N PRO A 137 5.91 20.51 21.09
CA PRO A 137 6.26 21.66 20.25
C PRO A 137 7.28 21.28 19.18
N GLU A 138 6.85 20.54 18.17
CA GLU A 138 7.69 20.06 17.04
C GLU A 138 7.74 21.04 15.85
N GLY A 139 7.10 22.23 15.99
CA GLY A 139 7.13 23.28 14.98
C GLY A 139 5.92 23.34 14.04
N ALA A 140 5.09 22.29 13.97
CA ALA A 140 3.81 22.30 13.26
C ALA A 140 2.64 22.52 14.23
N ARG A 141 1.42 22.68 13.70
CA ARG A 141 0.21 22.66 14.52
C ARG A 141 -0.20 21.22 14.79
N ASP A 142 -0.71 20.96 16.01
CA ASP A 142 -1.21 19.66 16.40
C ASP A 142 -2.63 19.42 15.89
N TYR A 143 -2.90 18.18 15.46
CA TYR A 143 -4.27 17.69 15.47
C TYR A 143 -4.65 17.32 16.89
N ILE A 144 -5.77 17.84 17.39
CA ILE A 144 -6.22 17.65 18.76
C ILE A 144 -7.47 16.77 18.82
N VAL A 145 -7.55 15.93 19.85
CA VAL A 145 -8.70 15.06 20.13
C VAL A 145 -9.29 15.44 21.50
N PRO A 146 -10.54 15.93 21.57
CA PRO A 146 -11.17 16.29 22.85
C PRO A 146 -11.29 15.08 23.77
N SER A 147 -10.94 15.27 25.05
CA SER A 147 -11.12 14.23 26.05
C SER A 147 -12.57 14.19 26.55
N ARG A 148 -13.25 13.06 26.43
CA ARG A 148 -14.58 12.87 27.02
C ARG A 148 -14.54 12.76 28.55
N LYS A 149 -13.44 12.23 29.09
CA LYS A 149 -13.25 12.00 30.52
C LYS A 149 -12.90 13.27 31.28
N PHE A 150 -12.10 14.14 30.67
CA PHE A 150 -11.61 15.35 31.30
C PHE A 150 -12.09 16.58 30.53
N LYS A 151 -13.07 17.30 31.06
CA LYS A 151 -13.62 18.51 30.43
C LYS A 151 -12.52 19.57 30.23
N GLY A 152 -12.48 20.16 29.05
CA GLY A 152 -11.51 21.20 28.70
C GLY A 152 -10.09 20.71 28.45
N ARG A 153 -9.87 19.38 28.42
CA ARG A 153 -8.57 18.78 28.08
C ARG A 153 -8.62 18.06 26.75
N PHE A 154 -7.46 17.98 26.11
CA PHE A 154 -7.28 17.42 24.78
C PHE A 154 -6.08 16.48 24.78
N TYR A 155 -6.17 15.44 23.96
CA TYR A 155 -5.01 14.73 23.47
C TYR A 155 -4.53 15.40 22.18
N ALA A 156 -3.25 15.24 21.85
CA ALA A 156 -2.69 15.59 20.58
C ALA A 156 -2.29 14.32 19.81
N LEU A 157 -2.37 14.34 18.48
CA LEU A 157 -1.74 13.32 17.64
C LEU A 157 -0.25 13.66 17.47
N PRO A 158 0.66 12.67 17.47
CA PRO A 158 2.09 12.93 17.46
C PRO A 158 2.55 13.54 16.13
N GLN A 159 3.32 14.60 16.18
CA GLN A 159 4.02 15.13 15.03
C GLN A 159 5.26 14.31 14.65
N ALA A 160 5.89 13.71 15.66
CA ALA A 160 6.97 12.73 15.63
C ALA A 160 7.08 12.09 17.01
N PRO A 161 7.68 10.89 17.16
CA PRO A 161 7.83 10.22 18.44
C PRO A 161 9.03 10.71 19.28
N GLN A 162 9.46 11.96 19.10
CA GLN A 162 10.73 12.48 19.61
C GLN A 162 10.91 12.32 21.12
N GLN A 163 9.92 12.67 21.91
CA GLN A 163 10.01 12.55 23.38
C GLN A 163 10.04 11.08 23.82
N TYR A 164 9.23 10.22 23.18
CA TYR A 164 9.15 8.80 23.52
C TYR A 164 10.46 8.06 23.21
N LYS A 165 11.06 8.31 22.04
CA LYS A 165 12.31 7.66 21.69
C LYS A 165 13.48 8.06 22.59
N GLN A 166 13.52 9.31 23.06
CA GLN A 166 14.49 9.73 24.06
C GLN A 166 14.28 9.02 25.40
N LEU A 167 13.02 8.86 25.83
CA LEU A 167 12.71 8.09 27.04
C LEU A 167 13.10 6.62 26.91
N LEU A 168 12.94 6.03 25.72
CA LEU A 168 13.40 4.66 25.45
C LEU A 168 14.92 4.54 25.60
N MET A 169 15.70 5.52 25.11
CA MET A 169 17.16 5.54 25.31
C MET A 169 17.52 5.61 26.80
N VAL A 170 16.87 6.49 27.56
CA VAL A 170 17.04 6.59 29.01
C VAL A 170 16.65 5.28 29.74
N SER A 171 15.71 4.54 29.17
CA SER A 171 15.23 3.25 29.70
C SER A 171 16.15 2.06 29.34
N GLY A 172 17.27 2.30 28.64
CA GLY A 172 18.24 1.27 28.29
C GLY A 172 17.95 0.50 27.00
N PHE A 173 17.11 1.04 26.11
CA PHE A 173 16.95 0.50 24.76
C PHE A 173 17.95 1.18 23.83
N ASP A 174 19.09 0.58 23.60
CA ASP A 174 20.22 1.22 22.89
C ASP A 174 19.98 1.45 21.40
N LYS A 175 19.09 0.68 20.78
CA LYS A 175 18.72 0.80 19.36
C LYS A 175 17.23 0.60 19.20
N TYR A 176 16.53 1.65 18.84
CA TYR A 176 15.09 1.68 18.62
C TYR A 176 14.77 2.07 17.19
N PHE A 177 13.71 1.52 16.64
CA PHE A 177 13.04 2.05 15.45
C PHE A 177 11.54 1.83 15.49
N GLN A 178 10.81 2.56 14.65
CA GLN A 178 9.44 2.24 14.27
C GLN A 178 9.07 2.86 12.91
N ILE A 179 8.06 2.32 12.27
CA ILE A 179 7.35 2.99 11.17
C ILE A 179 6.30 3.87 11.84
N ALA A 180 6.67 5.08 12.16
CA ALA A 180 5.90 5.98 13.01
C ALA A 180 4.81 6.74 12.23
N PRO A 181 3.53 6.64 12.61
CA PRO A 181 2.50 7.54 12.10
C PRO A 181 2.74 8.95 12.67
N CYS A 182 2.81 9.93 11.80
CA CYS A 182 3.05 11.34 12.11
C CYS A 182 1.93 12.21 11.56
N PHE A 183 1.55 13.22 12.33
CA PHE A 183 0.41 14.08 12.04
C PHE A 183 0.83 15.55 12.18
N ARG A 184 0.61 16.34 11.15
CA ARG A 184 0.92 17.79 11.16
C ARG A 184 -0.21 18.54 10.51
N ASP A 185 -0.87 19.43 11.26
CA ASP A 185 -1.93 20.29 10.75
C ASP A 185 -1.33 21.52 10.07
N GLU A 186 -0.80 21.27 8.89
CA GLU A 186 -0.19 22.26 8.01
C GLU A 186 -0.96 22.34 6.69
N ASP A 187 -0.74 23.41 5.92
CA ASP A 187 -1.32 23.55 4.60
C ASP A 187 -0.83 22.41 3.71
N ALA A 188 -1.75 21.49 3.41
CA ALA A 188 -1.45 20.32 2.60
C ALA A 188 -1.02 20.74 1.20
N ARG A 189 0.19 20.34 0.81
CA ARG A 189 0.61 20.36 -0.58
C ARG A 189 0.28 18.99 -1.18
N ALA A 190 -0.60 18.96 -2.17
CA ALA A 190 -1.13 17.73 -2.78
C ALA A 190 -0.04 16.74 -3.24
N ASP A 191 1.18 17.24 -3.49
CA ASP A 191 2.32 16.47 -3.98
C ASP A 191 3.33 16.06 -2.91
N ARG A 192 3.29 16.61 -1.67
CA ARG A 192 4.39 16.44 -0.71
C ARG A 192 4.01 16.20 0.73
N SER A 193 2.91 16.75 1.21
CA SER A 193 2.64 16.81 2.64
C SER A 193 1.16 16.60 2.94
N PRO A 194 0.67 15.37 2.89
CA PRO A 194 -0.60 15.07 3.55
C PRO A 194 -0.43 15.32 5.05
N GLY A 195 -1.45 15.79 5.72
CA GLY A 195 -1.41 16.02 7.16
C GLY A 195 -1.10 14.77 7.99
N GLU A 196 -1.21 13.59 7.39
CA GLU A 196 -0.82 12.29 7.94
C GLU A 196 0.22 11.63 7.04
N PHE A 197 1.33 11.17 7.62
CA PHE A 197 2.39 10.45 6.91
C PHE A 197 3.12 9.49 7.85
N TYR A 198 4.00 8.65 7.29
CA TYR A 198 4.79 7.69 8.05
C TYR A 198 6.28 8.00 7.91
N GLN A 199 7.00 7.87 9.02
CA GLN A 199 8.46 7.96 9.05
C GLN A 199 9.06 6.62 9.42
N LEU A 200 10.17 6.24 8.77
CA LEU A 200 11.11 5.32 9.38
C LEU A 200 11.89 6.14 10.41
N ASP A 201 11.49 6.04 11.66
CA ASP A 201 12.11 6.74 12.77
C ASP A 201 13.01 5.78 13.55
N PHE A 202 14.22 6.20 13.89
CA PHE A 202 15.13 5.41 14.71
C PHE A 202 15.99 6.28 15.63
N GLU A 203 16.46 5.69 16.72
CA GLU A 203 17.31 6.35 17.70
C GLU A 203 18.37 5.37 18.21
N MET A 204 19.55 5.89 18.53
CA MET A 204 20.69 5.11 19.02
C MET A 204 21.31 5.79 20.24
N SER A 205 21.58 5.00 21.31
CA SER A 205 22.40 5.44 22.42
C SER A 205 23.90 5.30 22.09
N PHE A 206 24.73 6.11 22.71
CA PHE A 206 26.20 6.04 22.64
C PHE A 206 26.75 6.12 21.20
N ALA A 207 26.02 6.76 20.29
CA ALA A 207 26.38 6.86 18.88
C ALA A 207 26.86 8.28 18.52
N THR A 208 27.83 8.34 17.62
CA THR A 208 28.26 9.57 16.97
C THR A 208 27.37 9.89 15.78
N GLN A 209 27.46 11.11 15.25
CA GLN A 209 26.75 11.52 14.04
C GLN A 209 27.10 10.62 12.85
N GLU A 210 28.37 10.27 12.69
CA GLU A 210 28.87 9.41 11.61
C GLU A 210 28.28 7.99 11.68
N GLU A 211 28.06 7.47 12.89
CA GLU A 211 27.42 6.17 13.08
C GLU A 211 25.94 6.20 12.70
N VAL A 212 25.24 7.27 13.02
CA VAL A 212 23.84 7.47 12.59
C VAL A 212 23.76 7.58 11.07
N PHE A 213 24.65 8.35 10.44
CA PHE A 213 24.70 8.45 8.98
C PHE A 213 24.97 7.11 8.31
N ARG A 214 25.89 6.31 8.85
CA ARG A 214 26.20 4.97 8.34
C ARG A 214 24.97 4.06 8.35
N VAL A 215 24.16 4.09 9.42
CA VAL A 215 22.91 3.35 9.49
C VAL A 215 21.95 3.82 8.39
N GLY A 216 21.76 5.14 8.23
CA GLY A 216 20.92 5.72 7.19
C GLY A 216 21.36 5.32 5.79
N GLU A 217 22.65 5.43 5.49
CA GLU A 217 23.23 5.03 4.20
C GLU A 217 23.01 3.54 3.91
N GLU A 218 23.28 2.66 4.88
CA GLU A 218 23.10 1.22 4.71
C GLU A 218 21.65 0.85 4.42
N VAL A 219 20.71 1.41 5.18
CA VAL A 219 19.27 1.13 5.01
C VAL A 219 18.77 1.66 3.67
N LEU A 220 19.12 2.91 3.32
CA LEU A 220 18.67 3.52 2.07
C LEU A 220 19.28 2.83 0.86
N THR A 221 20.60 2.57 0.86
CA THR A 221 21.28 1.87 -0.22
C THR A 221 20.65 0.51 -0.48
N ALA A 222 20.50 -0.32 0.56
CA ALA A 222 19.88 -1.63 0.43
C ALA A 222 18.43 -1.56 -0.08
N THR A 223 17.68 -0.52 0.33
CA THR A 223 16.30 -0.32 -0.14
C THR A 223 16.26 0.05 -1.62
N PHE A 224 17.09 0.99 -2.05
CA PHE A 224 17.17 1.38 -3.46
C PHE A 224 17.69 0.25 -4.34
N GLU A 225 18.72 -0.48 -3.93
CA GLU A 225 19.22 -1.65 -4.68
C GLU A 225 18.14 -2.72 -4.89
N LYS A 226 17.28 -2.93 -3.89
CA LYS A 226 16.22 -3.92 -3.98
C LYS A 226 15.02 -3.48 -4.83
N PHE A 227 14.66 -2.20 -4.81
CA PHE A 227 13.40 -1.71 -5.37
C PHE A 227 13.57 -0.74 -6.53
N ALA A 228 14.78 -0.31 -6.85
CA ALA A 228 15.01 0.56 -7.99
C ALA A 228 14.70 -0.14 -9.33
N PRO A 229 14.29 0.61 -10.35
CA PRO A 229 14.14 0.07 -11.70
C PRO A 229 15.44 -0.54 -12.21
N GLU A 230 15.32 -1.53 -13.11
CA GLU A 230 16.46 -2.16 -13.76
C GLU A 230 17.37 -1.10 -14.43
N GLY A 231 18.67 -1.21 -14.19
CA GLY A 231 19.69 -0.27 -14.67
C GLY A 231 19.90 0.97 -13.80
N ALA A 232 19.13 1.16 -12.73
CA ALA A 232 19.43 2.20 -11.75
C ALA A 232 20.56 1.75 -10.79
N SER A 233 21.42 2.68 -10.41
CA SER A 233 22.48 2.44 -9.43
C SER A 233 22.45 3.49 -8.34
N VAL A 234 22.87 3.09 -7.14
CA VAL A 234 23.09 4.01 -6.01
C VAL A 234 24.54 4.47 -6.08
N THR A 235 24.76 5.77 -6.15
CA THR A 235 26.09 6.37 -6.08
C THR A 235 26.19 7.16 -4.79
N ALA A 236 27.27 6.92 -4.02
CA ALA A 236 27.59 7.80 -2.90
C ALA A 236 27.93 9.20 -3.44
N ALA A 237 27.15 10.20 -3.01
CA ALA A 237 27.54 11.59 -3.26
C ALA A 237 28.58 12.01 -2.21
N PRO A 238 29.64 12.72 -2.59
CA PRO A 238 30.50 13.33 -1.59
C PRO A 238 29.69 14.37 -0.80
N TYR A 239 29.82 14.36 0.51
CA TYR A 239 29.23 15.36 1.41
C TYR A 239 29.92 16.69 1.25
#